data_227bd872fcc79d645610813d3655f945
#
_entry.id   227bd872fcc79d645610813d3655f945
#
_cell.length_a   1.000
_cell.length_b   1.000
_cell.length_c   1.000
_cell.angle_alpha   90.00
_cell.angle_beta   90.00
_cell.angle_gamma   90.00
#
_symmetry.space_group_name_H-M   'P 1'
#
loop_
_entity.id
_entity.type
_entity.pdbx_description
1 polymer ?
#
loop_
_entity_poly.entity_id
_entity_poly.type
_entity_poly.pdbx_seq_one_letter_code
_entity_poly.pdbx_strand_id
1 'polypeptide(L)'
;MIPGVTDRDYLTNSFHQPVWIHSSAIDKIDYEKEFHSIAKGGHISYAEFNYGVSPASLEAIVNYAMRQGMYFGVNVISSVCEKCGEHGDFLMTCDNCGSEDILVVERVCGYLTYSKRSGVQAVNDGKWSEIKERVRHGVERGQLGQASYTELHGE
;
A
#
# COMPACT_ATOMS: atom_id res chain seq x y z
N MET A 1 -7.78 21.82 -3.03
CA MET A 1 -7.61 22.11 -1.59
C MET A 1 -8.82 22.87 -1.10
N ILE A 2 -9.46 22.44 0.01
CA ILE A 2 -10.58 23.17 0.63
C ILE A 2 -10.02 23.83 1.90
N PRO A 3 -9.91 25.17 1.95
CA PRO A 3 -9.33 25.85 3.11
C PRO A 3 -10.04 25.46 4.41
N GLY A 4 -9.27 25.10 5.44
CA GLY A 4 -9.80 24.66 6.74
C GLY A 4 -10.36 23.24 6.81
N VAL A 5 -10.36 22.50 5.70
CA VAL A 5 -10.85 21.11 5.62
C VAL A 5 -9.74 20.13 5.21
N THR A 6 -8.92 20.51 4.26
CA THR A 6 -7.80 19.69 3.79
C THR A 6 -6.60 20.55 3.40
N ASP A 7 -5.42 20.11 3.76
CA ASP A 7 -4.12 20.69 3.41
C ASP A 7 -3.52 20.05 2.15
N ARG A 8 -4.22 19.07 1.55
CA ARG A 8 -3.81 18.31 0.37
C ARG A 8 -4.80 18.47 -0.77
N ASP A 9 -4.36 18.20 -1.98
CA ASP A 9 -5.16 18.22 -3.21
C ASP A 9 -5.93 16.91 -3.46
N TYR A 10 -5.91 16.00 -2.46
CA TYR A 10 -6.67 14.74 -2.45
C TYR A 10 -7.27 14.45 -1.07
N LEU A 11 -8.23 13.55 -1.02
CA LEU A 11 -8.84 13.05 0.21
C LEU A 11 -8.53 11.57 0.40
N THR A 12 -8.30 11.18 1.65
CA THR A 12 -8.24 9.77 2.03
C THR A 12 -9.60 9.11 1.78
N ASN A 13 -9.60 7.95 1.16
CA ASN A 13 -10.83 7.23 0.84
C ASN A 13 -11.42 6.58 2.09
N SER A 14 -12.75 6.74 2.30
CA SER A 14 -13.50 6.10 3.37
C SER A 14 -12.86 6.27 4.77
N PHE A 15 -12.75 5.17 5.54
CA PHE A 15 -12.18 5.13 6.89
C PHE A 15 -10.71 4.73 6.93
N HIS A 16 -10.01 4.81 5.80
CA HIS A 16 -8.60 4.48 5.74
C HIS A 16 -7.76 5.44 6.59
N GLN A 17 -6.76 4.88 7.24
CA GLN A 17 -5.69 5.71 7.79
C GLN A 17 -5.10 6.56 6.67
N PRO A 18 -4.85 7.87 6.91
CA PRO A 18 -4.23 8.73 5.90
C PRO A 18 -2.92 8.14 5.39
N VAL A 19 -2.74 8.15 4.07
CA VAL A 19 -1.65 7.43 3.38
C VAL A 19 -0.24 7.89 3.75
N TRP A 20 -0.10 9.08 4.31
CA TRP A 20 1.16 9.68 4.77
C TRP A 20 1.52 9.36 6.23
N ILE A 21 0.66 8.66 6.95
CA ILE A 21 0.93 8.27 8.35
C ILE A 21 1.86 7.08 8.37
N HIS A 22 3.03 7.27 9.01
CA HIS A 22 3.97 6.19 9.24
C HIS A 22 3.44 5.25 10.32
N SER A 23 3.11 4.03 9.92
CA SER A 23 2.65 2.97 10.81
C SER A 23 3.08 1.60 10.27
N SER A 24 3.12 0.59 11.13
CA SER A 24 3.23 -0.78 10.65
C SER A 24 1.93 -1.25 9.99
N ALA A 25 1.98 -2.33 9.21
CA ALA A 25 0.77 -2.92 8.65
C ALA A 25 -0.20 -3.40 9.75
N ILE A 26 0.33 -3.87 10.88
CA ILE A 26 -0.47 -4.28 12.04
C ILE A 26 -1.19 -3.09 12.66
N ASP A 27 -0.48 -1.99 12.92
CA ASP A 27 -1.08 -0.79 13.51
C ASP A 27 -2.17 -0.20 12.61
N LYS A 28 -1.95 -0.22 11.30
CA LYS A 28 -2.96 0.18 10.32
C LYS A 28 -4.20 -0.71 10.36
N ILE A 29 -4.02 -2.03 10.42
CA ILE A 29 -5.11 -3.00 10.57
C ILE A 29 -5.88 -2.72 11.87
N ASP A 30 -5.17 -2.53 13.00
CA ASP A 30 -5.77 -2.24 14.29
C ASP A 30 -6.54 -0.93 14.32
N TYR A 31 -6.07 0.09 13.61
CA TYR A 31 -6.79 1.34 13.44
C TYR A 31 -8.08 1.17 12.62
N GLU A 32 -8.03 0.43 11.50
CA GLU A 32 -9.14 0.35 10.56
C GLU A 32 -10.18 -0.73 10.89
N LYS A 33 -9.85 -1.77 11.67
CA LYS A 33 -10.75 -2.89 11.99
C LYS A 33 -12.07 -2.46 12.65
N GLU A 34 -12.03 -1.42 13.47
CA GLU A 34 -13.21 -0.93 14.17
C GLU A 34 -14.30 -0.42 13.21
N PHE A 35 -13.91 0.06 12.05
CA PHE A 35 -14.81 0.61 11.04
C PHE A 35 -15.46 -0.45 10.15
N HIS A 36 -14.89 -1.66 10.07
CA HIS A 36 -15.40 -2.71 9.19
C HIS A 36 -16.80 -3.15 9.55
N SER A 37 -17.11 -3.26 10.84
CA SER A 37 -18.43 -3.70 11.33
C SER A 37 -19.56 -2.71 11.06
N ILE A 38 -19.22 -1.42 10.89
CA ILE A 38 -20.20 -0.34 10.67
C ILE A 38 -20.30 0.07 9.21
N ALA A 39 -19.34 -0.31 8.38
CA ALA A 39 -19.29 0.04 6.95
C ALA A 39 -20.20 -0.90 6.13
N LYS A 40 -21.52 -0.68 6.18
CA LYS A 40 -22.52 -1.53 5.51
C LYS A 40 -22.36 -1.64 3.99
N GLY A 41 -21.71 -0.67 3.35
CA GLY A 41 -21.40 -0.68 1.92
C GLY A 41 -20.15 -1.48 1.56
N GLY A 42 -19.46 -2.03 2.56
CA GLY A 42 -18.18 -2.67 2.43
C GLY A 42 -17.01 -1.70 2.63
N HIS A 43 -15.90 -2.25 3.11
CA HIS A 43 -14.64 -1.53 3.31
C HIS A 43 -13.50 -2.51 3.09
N ILE A 44 -12.52 -2.14 2.27
CA ILE A 44 -11.32 -2.93 2.03
C ILE A 44 -10.14 -2.13 2.59
N SER A 45 -9.42 -2.69 3.54
CA SER A 45 -8.16 -2.13 4.00
C SER A 45 -7.01 -2.56 3.09
N TYR A 46 -6.17 -1.63 2.70
CA TYR A 46 -4.97 -1.91 1.90
C TYR A 46 -3.72 -1.53 2.66
N ALA A 47 -2.75 -2.44 2.71
CA ALA A 47 -1.41 -2.11 3.18
C ALA A 47 -0.41 -2.09 2.02
N GLU A 48 0.44 -1.06 2.03
CA GLU A 48 1.47 -0.82 1.03
C GLU A 48 2.77 -1.49 1.45
N PHE A 49 3.38 -2.31 0.59
CA PHE A 49 4.64 -2.99 0.88
C PHE A 49 5.71 -2.64 -0.15
N ASN A 50 6.96 -2.79 0.25
CA ASN A 50 8.10 -2.65 -0.65
C ASN A 50 8.12 -3.80 -1.66
N TYR A 51 8.67 -3.54 -2.84
CA TYR A 51 9.02 -4.58 -3.79
C TYR A 51 9.96 -5.60 -3.15
N GLY A 52 9.68 -6.88 -3.34
CA GLY A 52 10.47 -7.95 -2.74
C GLY A 52 10.13 -8.29 -1.28
N VAL A 53 9.00 -7.80 -0.75
CA VAL A 53 8.49 -8.26 0.56
C VAL A 53 8.36 -9.79 0.58
N SER A 54 8.79 -10.42 1.68
CA SER A 54 8.82 -11.89 1.76
C SER A 54 7.40 -12.50 1.76
N PRO A 55 7.19 -13.64 1.09
CA PRO A 55 5.91 -14.34 1.14
C PRO A 55 5.44 -14.67 2.56
N ALA A 56 6.37 -15.05 3.46
CA ALA A 56 6.04 -15.35 4.85
C ALA A 56 5.53 -14.11 5.59
N SER A 57 6.10 -12.92 5.32
CA SER A 57 5.62 -11.67 5.89
C SER A 57 4.21 -11.32 5.39
N LEU A 58 3.95 -11.51 4.10
CA LEU A 58 2.62 -11.29 3.52
C LEU A 58 1.58 -12.25 4.10
N GLU A 59 1.92 -13.53 4.20
CA GLU A 59 1.03 -14.54 4.79
C GLU A 59 0.68 -14.20 6.24
N ALA A 60 1.66 -13.81 7.05
CA ALA A 60 1.42 -13.45 8.44
C ALA A 60 0.49 -12.23 8.57
N ILE A 61 0.68 -11.20 7.76
CA ILE A 61 -0.19 -9.99 7.78
C ILE A 61 -1.60 -10.33 7.29
N VAL A 62 -1.74 -11.09 6.20
CA VAL A 62 -3.05 -11.51 5.69
C VAL A 62 -3.79 -12.34 6.75
N ASN A 63 -3.12 -13.31 7.38
CA ASN A 63 -3.69 -14.11 8.45
C ASN A 63 -4.10 -13.23 9.65
N TYR A 64 -3.29 -12.23 10.01
CA TYR A 64 -3.67 -11.29 11.06
C TYR A 64 -4.94 -10.53 10.71
N ALA A 65 -5.03 -9.94 9.52
CA ALA A 65 -6.20 -9.20 9.04
C ALA A 65 -7.46 -10.09 9.01
N MET A 66 -7.33 -11.34 8.54
CA MET A 66 -8.42 -12.31 8.50
C MET A 66 -8.96 -12.62 9.90
N ARG A 67 -8.08 -12.76 10.91
CA ARG A 67 -8.49 -12.96 12.31
C ARG A 67 -9.24 -11.77 12.88
N GLN A 68 -8.94 -10.55 12.42
CA GLN A 68 -9.69 -9.35 12.79
C GLN A 68 -11.02 -9.20 12.02
N GLY A 69 -11.37 -10.17 11.16
CA GLY A 69 -12.60 -10.14 10.35
C GLY A 69 -12.58 -9.09 9.24
N MET A 70 -11.38 -8.69 8.78
CA MET A 70 -11.22 -7.64 7.79
C MET A 70 -11.24 -8.16 6.36
N TYR A 71 -11.83 -7.38 5.46
CA TYR A 71 -11.56 -7.51 4.05
C TYR A 71 -10.29 -6.71 3.71
N PHE A 72 -9.22 -7.43 3.40
CA PHE A 72 -7.87 -6.89 3.34
C PHE A 72 -7.22 -7.13 1.97
N GLY A 73 -6.45 -6.17 1.51
CA GLY A 73 -5.68 -6.26 0.28
C GLY A 73 -4.23 -5.83 0.47
N VAL A 74 -3.33 -6.56 -0.17
CA VAL A 74 -1.92 -6.21 -0.26
C VAL A 74 -1.73 -5.33 -1.50
N ASN A 75 -0.98 -4.24 -1.35
CA ASN A 75 -0.51 -3.43 -2.46
C ASN A 75 1.01 -3.39 -2.48
N VAL A 76 1.58 -3.67 -3.65
CA VAL A 76 3.02 -3.55 -3.91
C VAL A 76 3.14 -2.75 -5.20
N ILE A 77 3.89 -1.65 -5.16
CA ILE A 77 4.24 -0.93 -6.38
C ILE A 77 5.23 -1.80 -7.16
N SER A 78 4.93 -2.02 -8.43
CA SER A 78 5.80 -2.73 -9.34
C SER A 78 6.18 -1.82 -10.50
N SER A 79 7.44 -1.53 -10.62
CA SER A 79 7.99 -0.66 -11.66
C SER A 79 8.93 -1.42 -12.58
N VAL A 80 8.89 -1.09 -13.85
CA VAL A 80 9.79 -1.63 -14.87
C VAL A 80 10.38 -0.48 -15.67
N CYS A 81 11.69 -0.42 -15.76
CA CYS A 81 12.35 0.51 -16.66
C CYS A 81 12.25 0.02 -18.11
N GLU A 82 11.58 0.80 -18.98
CA GLU A 82 11.43 0.44 -20.39
C GLU A 82 12.75 0.58 -21.18
N LYS A 83 13.77 1.25 -20.58
CA LYS A 83 15.09 1.42 -21.21
C LYS A 83 16.09 0.31 -20.88
N CYS A 84 16.19 -0.11 -19.62
CA CYS A 84 17.20 -1.10 -19.19
C CYS A 84 16.61 -2.42 -18.66
N GLY A 85 15.29 -2.50 -18.52
CA GLY A 85 14.61 -3.70 -18.02
C GLY A 85 14.68 -3.90 -16.50
N GLU A 86 15.22 -2.93 -15.75
CA GLU A 86 15.27 -3.01 -14.29
C GLU A 86 13.86 -3.06 -13.68
N HIS A 87 13.70 -3.89 -12.65
CA HIS A 87 12.46 -4.04 -11.89
C HIS A 87 12.64 -3.51 -10.47
N GLY A 88 11.63 -2.85 -9.92
CA GLY A 88 11.68 -2.29 -8.57
C GLY A 88 10.38 -1.64 -8.14
N ASP A 89 10.48 -0.68 -7.23
CA ASP A 89 9.37 0.14 -6.72
C ASP A 89 9.63 1.65 -6.88
N PHE A 90 10.45 2.01 -7.86
CA PHE A 90 10.75 3.40 -8.20
C PHE A 90 9.58 4.08 -8.92
N LEU A 91 9.29 5.34 -8.55
CA LEU A 91 8.14 6.11 -9.07
C LEU A 91 8.53 7.15 -10.13
N MET A 92 9.72 7.73 -10.00
CA MET A 92 10.13 8.87 -10.83
C MET A 92 11.15 8.48 -11.88
N THR A 93 12.23 7.86 -11.45
CA THR A 93 13.38 7.48 -12.27
C THR A 93 13.82 6.07 -11.93
N CYS A 94 14.39 5.37 -12.89
CA CYS A 94 14.99 4.06 -12.68
C CYS A 94 16.24 4.16 -11.80
N ASP A 95 16.33 3.38 -10.75
CA ASP A 95 17.44 3.38 -9.82
C ASP A 95 18.76 2.89 -10.45
N ASN A 96 18.67 2.06 -11.51
CA ASN A 96 19.82 1.53 -12.20
C ASN A 96 20.40 2.49 -13.26
N CYS A 97 19.55 3.08 -14.12
CA CYS A 97 20.04 3.87 -15.25
C CYS A 97 19.58 5.33 -15.27
N GLY A 98 18.83 5.79 -14.26
CA GLY A 98 18.33 7.15 -14.15
C GLY A 98 17.28 7.56 -15.19
N SER A 99 16.76 6.62 -16.00
CA SER A 99 15.75 6.91 -17.01
C SER A 99 14.41 7.21 -16.39
N GLU A 100 13.68 8.19 -16.93
CA GLU A 100 12.28 8.48 -16.59
C GLU A 100 11.30 7.61 -17.37
N ASP A 101 11.78 6.86 -18.38
CA ASP A 101 10.99 5.97 -19.20
C ASP A 101 10.70 4.67 -18.43
N ILE A 102 9.70 4.77 -17.57
CA ILE A 102 9.30 3.71 -16.64
C ILE A 102 7.81 3.43 -16.77
N LEU A 103 7.45 2.17 -16.60
CA LEU A 103 6.09 1.70 -16.36
C LEU A 103 5.93 1.46 -14.86
N VAL A 104 4.93 2.10 -14.23
CA VAL A 104 4.57 1.90 -12.82
C VAL A 104 3.18 1.31 -12.72
N VAL A 105 3.08 0.13 -12.17
CA VAL A 105 1.82 -0.60 -11.95
C VAL A 105 1.54 -0.67 -10.46
N GLU A 106 0.34 -0.29 -10.08
CA GLU A 106 -0.09 -0.30 -8.68
C GLU A 106 -1.62 -0.35 -8.57
N ARG A 107 -2.09 -0.55 -7.37
CA ARG A 107 -3.52 -0.42 -7.04
C ARG A 107 -3.86 1.06 -6.84
N VAL A 108 -4.68 1.61 -7.71
CA VAL A 108 -5.05 3.04 -7.66
C VAL A 108 -6.22 3.29 -6.72
N CYS A 109 -7.35 2.58 -6.87
CA CYS A 109 -8.58 2.74 -6.06
C CYS A 109 -9.28 1.42 -5.89
N GLY A 110 -8.86 0.32 -5.68
CA GLY A 110 -9.60 -0.95 -5.65
C GLY A 110 -9.44 -1.75 -6.95
N TYR A 111 -8.72 -1.21 -7.92
CA TYR A 111 -8.32 -1.89 -9.15
C TYR A 111 -6.84 -1.65 -9.43
N LEU A 112 -6.22 -2.61 -10.09
CA LEU A 112 -4.84 -2.56 -10.51
C LEU A 112 -4.73 -1.88 -11.87
N THR A 113 -3.86 -0.89 -12.00
CA THR A 113 -3.59 -0.19 -13.26
C THR A 113 -2.18 0.41 -13.26
N TYR A 114 -1.77 0.99 -14.38
CA TYR A 114 -0.55 1.78 -14.41
C TYR A 114 -0.84 3.23 -14.00
N SER A 115 -0.02 3.78 -13.12
CA SER A 115 -0.05 5.18 -12.70
C SER A 115 0.91 6.06 -13.50
N LYS A 116 1.96 5.45 -14.07
CA LYS A 116 2.91 6.09 -15.00
C LYS A 116 3.28 5.12 -16.09
N ARG A 117 3.45 5.61 -17.34
CA ARG A 117 3.92 4.83 -18.49
C ARG A 117 4.70 5.69 -19.42
N SER A 118 5.87 5.20 -19.88
CA SER A 118 6.76 5.90 -20.81
C SER A 118 7.06 7.34 -20.38
N GLY A 119 7.35 7.51 -19.08
CA GLY A 119 7.61 8.83 -18.48
C GLY A 119 6.36 9.70 -18.25
N VAL A 120 5.18 9.31 -18.74
CA VAL A 120 3.95 10.10 -18.63
C VAL A 120 3.06 9.62 -17.49
N GLN A 121 2.61 10.57 -16.66
CA GLN A 121 1.61 10.30 -15.64
C GLN A 121 0.27 9.89 -16.27
N ALA A 122 -0.30 8.79 -15.80
CA ALA A 122 -1.53 8.20 -16.35
C ALA A 122 -2.76 8.40 -15.44
N VAL A 123 -2.56 8.98 -14.25
CA VAL A 123 -3.63 9.32 -13.29
C VAL A 123 -3.70 10.84 -13.12
N ASN A 124 -4.80 11.36 -12.56
CA ASN A 124 -4.94 12.79 -12.29
C ASN A 124 -3.95 13.26 -11.20
N ASP A 125 -3.72 14.58 -11.13
CA ASP A 125 -2.71 15.17 -10.25
C ASP A 125 -2.93 14.87 -8.77
N GLY A 126 -4.19 14.93 -8.29
CA GLY A 126 -4.51 14.59 -6.90
C GLY A 126 -4.20 13.13 -6.58
N LYS A 127 -4.52 12.19 -7.48
CA LYS A 127 -4.18 10.79 -7.30
C LYS A 127 -2.68 10.55 -7.36
N TRP A 128 -1.98 11.25 -8.22
CA TRP A 128 -0.51 11.17 -8.30
C TRP A 128 0.16 11.73 -7.04
N SER A 129 -0.37 12.81 -6.47
CA SER A 129 0.07 13.35 -5.18
C SER A 129 -0.12 12.34 -4.05
N GLU A 130 -1.30 11.71 -3.98
CA GLU A 130 -1.57 10.63 -3.02
C GLU A 130 -0.57 9.48 -3.16
N ILE A 131 -0.32 9.00 -4.37
CA ILE A 131 0.61 7.89 -4.65
C ILE A 131 2.03 8.20 -4.16
N LYS A 132 2.51 9.41 -4.39
CA LYS A 132 3.84 9.86 -3.93
C LYS A 132 3.96 9.96 -2.41
N GLU A 133 2.86 10.27 -1.73
CA GLU A 133 2.83 10.40 -0.28
C GLU A 133 2.54 9.06 0.45
N ARG A 134 2.20 8.00 -0.27
CA ARG A 134 1.95 6.69 0.33
C ARG A 134 3.17 6.16 1.06
N VAL A 135 2.99 5.90 2.35
CA VAL A 135 4.01 5.27 3.19
C VAL A 135 3.98 3.77 2.98
N ARG A 136 5.16 3.15 2.86
CA ARG A 136 5.31 1.69 2.88
C ARG A 136 5.16 1.18 4.30
N HIS A 137 4.28 0.21 4.49
CA HIS A 137 4.07 -0.42 5.79
C HIS A 137 5.10 -1.55 5.96
N GLY A 138 6.17 -1.29 6.70
CA GLY A 138 7.11 -2.33 7.08
C GLY A 138 6.41 -3.36 7.98
N VAL A 139 6.78 -4.63 7.80
CA VAL A 139 6.55 -5.63 8.83
C VAL A 139 7.68 -5.45 9.82
N GLU A 140 7.41 -4.88 10.99
CA GLU A 140 8.42 -4.80 12.03
C GLU A 140 8.85 -6.21 12.42
N ARG A 141 10.10 -6.55 12.11
CA ARG A 141 10.71 -7.89 12.37
C ARG A 141 10.60 -8.34 13.82
N GLY A 142 10.35 -7.42 14.77
CA GLY A 142 10.23 -7.72 16.20
C GLY A 142 8.88 -8.26 16.64
N GLN A 143 7.80 -7.97 15.94
CA GLN A 143 6.46 -8.40 16.34
C GLN A 143 6.01 -9.71 15.68
N LEU A 144 6.46 -10.00 14.47
CA LEU A 144 6.14 -11.27 13.80
C LEU A 144 7.20 -12.37 14.06
N GLY A 145 8.41 -12.02 14.47
CA GLY A 145 9.46 -12.98 14.82
C GLY A 145 9.26 -13.67 16.18
N GLN A 146 8.28 -13.23 16.98
CA GLN A 146 7.92 -13.87 18.27
C GLN A 146 6.59 -14.62 18.22
N ALA A 147 5.77 -14.42 17.18
CA ALA A 147 4.63 -15.30 16.94
C ALA A 147 5.18 -16.62 16.38
N SER A 148 5.42 -17.56 17.26
CA SER A 148 5.74 -18.93 16.84
C SER A 148 4.62 -19.43 15.93
N TYR A 149 4.96 -20.26 14.95
CA TYR A 149 4.01 -20.89 14.03
C TYR A 149 2.80 -21.50 14.76
N THR A 150 2.97 -21.91 16.00
CA THR A 150 1.94 -22.44 16.93
C THR A 150 0.93 -21.40 17.39
N GLU A 151 1.33 -20.14 17.60
CA GLU A 151 0.38 -19.07 17.98
C GLU A 151 -0.43 -18.58 16.78
N LEU A 152 0.13 -18.72 15.57
CA LEU A 152 -0.55 -18.36 14.34
C LEU A 152 -1.60 -19.38 13.89
N HIS A 153 -1.46 -20.64 14.29
CA HIS A 153 -2.32 -21.74 13.84
C HIS A 153 -3.19 -22.34 14.93
N GLY A 154 -3.21 -21.81 16.18
CA GLY A 154 -4.00 -22.26 17.32
C GLY A 154 -4.50 -23.70 17.20
N GLU A 155 -4.22 -24.57 18.15
CA GLU A 155 -4.75 -25.94 18.19
C GLU A 155 -6.27 -25.97 17.99
#